data_c5a9f22b40663dde33d089b4096d7174
#
_entry.id   c5a9f22b40663dde33d089b4096d7174
#
_cell.length_a   1.000
_cell.length_b   1.000
_cell.length_c   1.000
_cell.angle_alpha   90.00
_cell.angle_beta   90.00
_cell.angle_gamma   90.00
#
_symmetry.space_group_name_H-M   'P 1'
#
loop_
_entity.id
_entity.type
_entity.pdbx_description
1 polymer ?
#
loop_
_entity_poly.entity_id
_entity_poly.type
_entity_poly.pdbx_seq_one_letter_code
_entity_poly.pdbx_strand_id
1 'polypeptide(L)'
;VKGEIVSVRPGPVVTMYELEPAPGLKASRVIGLADDIARSMSALSARVSTVPGRSVIGIELPNAQREKVVLREILAGRDFGDGTHKLPLALGKDIGGDPIVANLAKMPHLLIAGTTGSGKSVAINTMILSLLYKLSPEDCRMIMIDPKMLELSVYDGIPHLLSPVVTDPKKAVVALKWVVGEMEERYRKMSKMGVR
;
A
#
# COMPACT_ATOMS: atom_id res chain seq x y z
N VAL A 1 -9.41 -29.89 13.50
CA VAL A 1 -10.26 -29.31 12.46
C VAL A 1 -10.54 -30.36 11.41
N LYS A 2 -11.81 -30.57 11.07
CA LYS A 2 -12.22 -31.47 9.99
C LYS A 2 -12.63 -30.63 8.79
N GLY A 3 -12.21 -31.06 7.60
CA GLY A 3 -12.46 -30.38 6.35
C GLY A 3 -11.48 -30.83 5.27
N GLU A 4 -11.53 -30.20 4.12
CA GLU A 4 -10.69 -30.52 2.98
C GLU A 4 -9.96 -29.27 2.46
N ILE A 5 -8.69 -29.42 2.12
CA ILE A 5 -7.93 -28.36 1.42
C ILE A 5 -8.29 -28.42 -0.06
N VAL A 6 -9.02 -27.46 -0.55
CA VAL A 6 -9.51 -27.42 -1.93
C VAL A 6 -8.60 -26.63 -2.87
N SER A 7 -7.73 -25.78 -2.33
CA SER A 7 -6.78 -24.99 -3.11
C SER A 7 -5.53 -24.63 -2.31
N VAL A 8 -4.40 -24.58 -2.99
CA VAL A 8 -3.11 -24.11 -2.45
C VAL A 8 -2.60 -23.03 -3.40
N ARG A 9 -2.36 -21.83 -2.88
CA ARG A 9 -1.85 -20.69 -3.65
C ARG A 9 -0.49 -20.27 -3.08
N PRO A 10 0.61 -20.72 -3.66
CA PRO A 10 1.93 -20.26 -3.26
C PRO A 10 2.15 -18.82 -3.72
N GLY A 11 2.62 -17.98 -2.80
CA GLY A 11 3.00 -16.61 -3.05
C GLY A 11 4.48 -16.37 -2.73
N PRO A 12 4.99 -15.14 -2.96
CA PRO A 12 6.42 -14.83 -2.74
C PRO A 12 6.82 -14.87 -1.26
N VAL A 13 5.91 -14.55 -0.35
CA VAL A 13 6.20 -14.42 1.09
C VAL A 13 5.40 -15.42 1.90
N VAL A 14 4.14 -15.64 1.55
CA VAL A 14 3.21 -16.54 2.22
C VAL A 14 2.58 -17.50 1.21
N THR A 15 2.13 -18.66 1.70
CA THR A 15 1.30 -19.58 0.93
C THR A 15 -0.08 -19.61 1.55
N MET A 16 -1.13 -19.44 0.76
CA MET A 16 -2.51 -19.52 1.19
C MET A 16 -3.10 -20.88 0.89
N TYR A 17 -3.63 -21.52 1.92
CA TYR A 17 -4.41 -22.75 1.82
C TYR A 17 -5.89 -22.42 1.99
N GLU A 18 -6.72 -22.90 1.10
CA GLU A 18 -8.18 -22.73 1.22
C GLU A 18 -8.77 -24.03 1.78
N LEU A 19 -9.33 -23.92 2.99
CA LEU A 19 -9.99 -25.02 3.69
C LEU A 19 -11.49 -24.91 3.48
N GLU A 20 -12.10 -25.96 2.93
CA GLU A 20 -13.54 -26.15 2.99
C GLU A 20 -13.86 -26.90 4.29
N PRO A 21 -14.48 -26.24 5.30
CA PRO A 21 -14.74 -26.86 6.56
C PRO A 21 -15.83 -27.92 6.46
N ALA A 22 -15.75 -28.96 7.32
CA ALA A 22 -16.81 -29.95 7.42
C ALA A 22 -18.13 -29.29 7.84
N PRO A 23 -19.29 -29.85 7.44
CA PRO A 23 -20.61 -29.32 7.82
C PRO A 23 -20.71 -29.13 9.33
N GLY A 24 -21.23 -27.96 9.75
CA GLY A 24 -21.40 -27.60 11.16
C GLY A 24 -20.16 -27.01 11.84
N LEU A 25 -19.02 -26.93 11.18
CA LEU A 25 -17.82 -26.28 11.71
C LEU A 25 -17.88 -24.76 11.45
N LYS A 26 -17.89 -23.97 12.52
CA LYS A 26 -17.92 -22.50 12.43
C LYS A 26 -16.54 -21.96 12.10
N ALA A 27 -16.47 -20.94 11.23
CA ALA A 27 -15.22 -20.24 10.86
C ALA A 27 -14.51 -19.67 12.09
N SER A 28 -15.23 -19.12 13.05
CA SER A 28 -14.68 -18.58 14.30
C SER A 28 -13.87 -19.59 15.10
N ARG A 29 -14.27 -20.88 15.07
CA ARG A 29 -13.51 -21.93 15.72
C ARG A 29 -12.16 -22.19 15.06
N VAL A 30 -12.12 -22.17 13.73
CA VAL A 30 -10.86 -22.33 12.98
C VAL A 30 -9.95 -21.12 13.15
N ILE A 31 -10.51 -19.92 13.13
CA ILE A 31 -9.78 -18.66 13.39
C ILE A 31 -9.15 -18.67 14.77
N GLY A 32 -9.88 -19.13 15.80
CA GLY A 32 -9.36 -19.26 17.16
C GLY A 32 -8.24 -20.29 17.33
N LEU A 33 -8.01 -21.15 16.35
CA LEU A 33 -6.96 -22.19 16.38
C LEU A 33 -5.69 -21.76 15.58
N ALA A 34 -5.56 -20.50 15.22
CA ALA A 34 -4.43 -20.00 14.41
C ALA A 34 -3.07 -20.39 15.00
N ASP A 35 -2.87 -20.21 16.30
CA ASP A 35 -1.62 -20.56 16.97
C ASP A 35 -1.36 -22.08 16.98
N ASP A 36 -2.38 -22.88 17.16
CA ASP A 36 -2.28 -24.34 17.10
C ASP A 36 -1.94 -24.83 15.69
N ILE A 37 -2.52 -24.19 14.67
CA ILE A 37 -2.19 -24.48 13.26
C ILE A 37 -0.75 -24.12 12.98
N ALA A 38 -0.29 -22.93 13.38
CA ALA A 38 1.09 -22.50 13.23
C ALA A 38 2.06 -23.50 13.87
N ARG A 39 1.78 -23.90 15.13
CA ARG A 39 2.58 -24.89 15.84
C ARG A 39 2.61 -26.25 15.12
N SER A 40 1.47 -26.72 14.66
CA SER A 40 1.36 -28.02 13.95
C SER A 40 2.11 -28.03 12.62
N MET A 41 2.23 -26.87 11.96
CA MET A 41 2.92 -26.69 10.69
C MET A 41 4.36 -26.25 10.85
N SER A 42 4.87 -26.16 12.07
CA SER A 42 6.20 -25.62 12.39
C SER A 42 6.45 -24.22 11.77
N ALA A 43 5.39 -23.41 11.68
CA ALA A 43 5.41 -22.06 11.17
C ALA A 43 5.53 -21.03 12.30
N LEU A 44 6.09 -19.86 12.00
CA LEU A 44 6.23 -18.78 13.00
C LEU A 44 4.88 -18.17 13.38
N SER A 45 3.93 -18.18 12.46
CA SER A 45 2.58 -17.65 12.67
C SER A 45 1.64 -18.27 11.64
N ALA A 46 0.34 -18.13 11.86
CA ALA A 46 -0.68 -18.41 10.86
C ALA A 46 -1.74 -17.31 10.90
N ARG A 47 -2.17 -16.86 9.74
CA ARG A 47 -3.31 -15.96 9.60
C ARG A 47 -4.48 -16.74 9.05
N VAL A 48 -5.57 -16.79 9.81
CA VAL A 48 -6.79 -17.51 9.45
C VAL A 48 -7.92 -16.51 9.27
N SER A 49 -8.56 -16.50 8.14
CA SER A 49 -9.64 -15.57 7.82
C SER A 49 -10.66 -16.18 6.89
N THR A 50 -11.85 -15.61 6.88
CA THR A 50 -12.87 -15.93 5.86
C THR A 50 -12.51 -15.29 4.53
N VAL A 51 -12.85 -15.97 3.43
CA VAL A 51 -12.67 -15.45 2.07
C VAL A 51 -14.01 -14.89 1.59
N PRO A 52 -14.11 -13.57 1.33
CA PRO A 52 -15.36 -12.95 0.89
C PRO A 52 -15.91 -13.60 -0.37
N GLY A 53 -17.22 -13.91 -0.36
CA GLY A 53 -17.93 -14.51 -1.51
C GLY A 53 -17.67 -16.00 -1.73
N ARG A 54 -16.95 -16.67 -0.80
CA ARG A 54 -16.66 -18.11 -0.87
C ARG A 54 -16.94 -18.81 0.44
N SER A 55 -17.24 -20.10 0.39
CA SER A 55 -17.48 -20.95 1.56
C SER A 55 -16.21 -21.51 2.22
N VAL A 56 -15.05 -21.07 1.77
CA VAL A 56 -13.73 -21.53 2.27
C VAL A 56 -13.15 -20.60 3.32
N ILE A 57 -12.25 -21.15 4.13
CA ILE A 57 -11.45 -20.41 5.11
C ILE A 57 -10.03 -20.34 4.58
N GLY A 58 -9.47 -19.14 4.49
CA GLY A 58 -8.09 -18.91 4.09
C GLY A 58 -7.14 -19.10 5.27
N ILE A 59 -6.12 -19.93 5.08
CA ILE A 59 -5.01 -20.15 6.04
C ILE A 59 -3.72 -19.72 5.36
N GLU A 60 -3.16 -18.61 5.81
CA GLU A 60 -1.89 -18.08 5.31
C GLU A 60 -0.75 -18.52 6.22
N LEU A 61 0.25 -19.18 5.65
CA LEU A 61 1.46 -19.60 6.35
C LEU A 61 2.68 -18.93 5.71
N PRO A 62 3.61 -18.35 6.50
CA PRO A 62 4.83 -17.79 5.98
C PRO A 62 5.68 -18.86 5.30
N ASN A 63 6.23 -18.56 4.14
CA ASN A 63 7.17 -19.44 3.45
C ASN A 63 8.47 -19.56 4.25
N ALA A 64 9.08 -20.76 4.26
CA ALA A 64 10.38 -20.98 4.85
C ALA A 64 11.47 -20.17 4.10
N GLN A 65 11.36 -20.10 2.78
CA GLN A 65 12.19 -19.25 1.93
C GLN A 65 11.29 -18.18 1.32
N ARG A 66 11.54 -16.92 1.72
CA ARG A 66 10.76 -15.76 1.22
C ARG A 66 11.46 -15.14 0.04
N GLU A 67 10.71 -14.88 -1.02
CA GLU A 67 11.19 -14.13 -2.16
C GLU A 67 11.21 -12.63 -1.84
N LYS A 68 12.21 -11.94 -2.39
CA LYS A 68 12.27 -10.49 -2.30
C LYS A 68 11.37 -9.87 -3.36
N VAL A 69 10.40 -9.06 -2.94
CA VAL A 69 9.58 -8.25 -3.84
C VAL A 69 10.32 -6.97 -4.16
N VAL A 70 10.63 -6.74 -5.44
CA VAL A 70 11.46 -5.61 -5.89
C VAL A 70 10.57 -4.58 -6.58
N LEU A 71 10.71 -3.31 -6.21
CA LEU A 71 9.93 -2.21 -6.78
C LEU A 71 10.02 -2.16 -8.31
N ARG A 72 11.20 -2.40 -8.87
CA ARG A 72 11.43 -2.37 -10.31
C ARG A 72 10.51 -3.32 -11.10
N GLU A 73 10.21 -4.49 -10.57
CA GLU A 73 9.32 -5.45 -11.24
C GLU A 73 7.93 -4.85 -11.46
N ILE A 74 7.42 -4.11 -10.47
CA ILE A 74 6.10 -3.49 -10.53
C ILE A 74 6.12 -2.28 -11.45
N LEU A 75 7.14 -1.42 -11.34
CA LEU A 75 7.29 -0.23 -12.19
C LEU A 75 7.47 -0.59 -13.67
N ALA A 76 8.16 -1.70 -13.98
CA ALA A 76 8.36 -2.19 -15.34
C ALA A 76 7.16 -3.00 -15.88
N GLY A 77 6.22 -3.36 -15.02
CA GLY A 77 5.04 -4.14 -15.38
C GLY A 77 3.98 -3.33 -16.11
N ARG A 78 3.11 -4.03 -16.83
CA ARG A 78 2.03 -3.41 -17.60
C ARG A 78 1.00 -2.72 -16.72
N ASP A 79 0.69 -3.28 -15.56
CA ASP A 79 -0.28 -2.72 -14.62
C ASP A 79 0.07 -1.29 -14.19
N PHE A 80 1.36 -1.02 -14.04
CA PHE A 80 1.85 0.34 -13.76
C PHE A 80 2.05 1.15 -15.05
N GLY A 81 2.72 0.59 -16.06
CA GLY A 81 3.13 1.30 -17.28
C GLY A 81 1.95 1.71 -18.18
N ASP A 82 1.02 0.79 -18.42
CA ASP A 82 -0.14 0.98 -19.29
C ASP A 82 -1.39 1.45 -18.51
N GLY A 83 -1.28 1.61 -17.20
CA GLY A 83 -2.37 2.05 -16.34
C GLY A 83 -2.82 3.48 -16.62
N THR A 84 -4.12 3.73 -16.44
CA THR A 84 -4.78 5.03 -16.66
C THR A 84 -4.93 5.85 -15.38
N HIS A 85 -4.34 5.43 -14.28
CA HIS A 85 -4.40 6.15 -13.01
C HIS A 85 -3.68 7.50 -13.12
N LYS A 86 -4.31 8.55 -12.59
CA LYS A 86 -3.71 9.89 -12.59
C LYS A 86 -2.50 10.00 -11.65
N LEU A 87 -2.58 9.35 -10.49
CA LEU A 87 -1.51 9.31 -9.50
C LEU A 87 -1.24 7.85 -9.09
N PRO A 88 -0.53 7.05 -9.94
CA PRO A 88 -0.32 5.63 -9.68
C PRO A 88 0.72 5.40 -8.59
N LEU A 89 0.41 4.50 -7.68
CA LEU A 89 1.30 4.04 -6.62
C LEU A 89 1.57 2.54 -6.79
N ALA A 90 2.82 2.16 -7.00
CA ALA A 90 3.25 0.78 -6.97
C ALA A 90 3.39 0.33 -5.51
N LEU A 91 2.42 -0.41 -4.99
CA LEU A 91 2.39 -0.78 -3.57
C LEU A 91 3.16 -2.05 -3.24
N GLY A 92 3.24 -2.99 -4.18
CA GLY A 92 3.86 -4.29 -3.96
C GLY A 92 3.15 -5.38 -4.72
N LYS A 93 3.18 -6.58 -4.18
CA LYS A 93 2.45 -7.74 -4.68
C LYS A 93 1.45 -8.22 -3.65
N ASP A 94 0.34 -8.78 -4.10
CA ASP A 94 -0.58 -9.46 -3.22
C ASP A 94 -0.01 -10.82 -2.76
N ILE A 95 -0.76 -11.55 -1.95
CA ILE A 95 -0.33 -12.85 -1.44
C ILE A 95 -0.14 -13.90 -2.54
N GLY A 96 -0.77 -13.74 -3.70
CA GLY A 96 -0.63 -14.60 -4.86
C GLY A 96 0.55 -14.23 -5.78
N GLY A 97 1.19 -13.08 -5.53
CA GLY A 97 2.30 -12.58 -6.32
C GLY A 97 1.90 -11.62 -7.44
N ASP A 98 0.63 -11.23 -7.53
CA ASP A 98 0.16 -10.26 -8.51
C ASP A 98 0.50 -8.83 -8.09
N PRO A 99 0.95 -7.95 -9.02
CA PRO A 99 1.29 -6.58 -8.67
C PRO A 99 0.04 -5.77 -8.27
N ILE A 100 0.19 -4.95 -7.24
CA ILE A 100 -0.84 -4.04 -6.75
C ILE A 100 -0.44 -2.60 -7.03
N VAL A 101 -1.23 -1.95 -7.86
CA VAL A 101 -1.11 -0.53 -8.19
C VAL A 101 -2.37 0.20 -7.75
N ALA A 102 -2.21 1.22 -6.93
CA ALA A 102 -3.32 2.04 -6.44
C ALA A 102 -3.30 3.42 -7.08
N ASN A 103 -4.42 4.13 -7.02
CA ASN A 103 -4.53 5.50 -7.49
C ASN A 103 -4.70 6.46 -6.31
N LEU A 104 -3.67 7.24 -6.01
CA LEU A 104 -3.70 8.24 -4.93
C LEU A 104 -4.77 9.31 -5.16
N ALA A 105 -5.10 9.63 -6.42
CA ALA A 105 -6.15 10.59 -6.73
C ALA A 105 -7.54 10.19 -6.21
N LYS A 106 -7.77 8.89 -5.99
CA LYS A 106 -8.99 8.35 -5.37
C LYS A 106 -8.88 8.19 -3.86
N MET A 107 -7.72 8.47 -3.29
CA MET A 107 -7.42 8.43 -1.86
C MET A 107 -6.79 9.76 -1.43
N PRO A 108 -7.51 10.89 -1.52
CA PRO A 108 -6.93 12.24 -1.39
C PRO A 108 -6.34 12.53 -0.01
N HIS A 109 -6.75 11.76 1.01
CA HIS A 109 -6.28 11.85 2.38
C HIS A 109 -5.84 10.46 2.87
N LEU A 110 -4.62 10.07 2.51
CA LEU A 110 -4.05 8.79 2.89
C LEU A 110 -3.30 8.90 4.21
N LEU A 111 -3.72 8.13 5.21
CA LEU A 111 -2.99 7.94 6.46
C LEU A 111 -2.15 6.67 6.39
N ILE A 112 -0.86 6.80 6.66
CA ILE A 112 0.08 5.68 6.72
C ILE A 112 0.60 5.57 8.14
N ALA A 113 0.34 4.44 8.80
CA ALA A 113 0.78 4.19 10.16
C ALA A 113 1.55 2.87 10.27
N GLY A 114 2.51 2.83 11.17
CA GLY A 114 3.31 1.64 11.43
C GLY A 114 4.32 1.88 12.54
N THR A 115 4.69 0.82 13.23
CA THR A 115 5.75 0.84 14.24
C THR A 115 7.13 0.96 13.60
N THR A 116 8.14 1.26 14.41
CA THR A 116 9.53 1.24 13.95
C THR A 116 9.87 -0.14 13.36
N GLY A 117 10.48 -0.13 12.17
CA GLY A 117 10.82 -1.37 11.45
C GLY A 117 9.68 -2.02 10.66
N SER A 118 8.47 -1.44 10.66
CA SER A 118 7.32 -1.96 9.88
C SER A 118 7.44 -1.75 8.36
N GLY A 119 8.42 -0.95 7.91
CA GLY A 119 8.57 -0.59 6.49
C GLY A 119 7.84 0.68 6.07
N LYS A 120 7.33 1.49 7.01
CA LYS A 120 6.62 2.74 6.71
C LYS A 120 7.44 3.70 5.85
N SER A 121 8.70 3.95 6.20
CA SER A 121 9.59 4.84 5.44
C SER A 121 9.88 4.30 4.03
N VAL A 122 10.08 3.00 3.91
CA VAL A 122 10.24 2.33 2.61
C VAL A 122 8.99 2.49 1.77
N ALA A 123 7.80 2.29 2.34
CA ALA A 123 6.53 2.45 1.64
C ALA A 123 6.32 3.90 1.14
N ILE A 124 6.62 4.90 1.97
CA ILE A 124 6.52 6.31 1.57
C ILE A 124 7.48 6.63 0.41
N ASN A 125 8.74 6.19 0.51
CA ASN A 125 9.70 6.35 -0.59
C ASN A 125 9.25 5.65 -1.87
N THR A 126 8.71 4.45 -1.77
CA THR A 126 8.15 3.71 -2.90
C THR A 126 7.00 4.47 -3.57
N MET A 127 6.12 5.08 -2.79
CA MET A 127 5.02 5.90 -3.32
C MET A 127 5.54 7.15 -4.04
N ILE A 128 6.51 7.85 -3.45
CA ILE A 128 7.14 9.02 -4.08
C ILE A 128 7.80 8.61 -5.40
N LEU A 129 8.61 7.56 -5.39
CA LEU A 129 9.27 7.07 -6.60
C LEU A 129 8.28 6.64 -7.68
N SER A 130 7.16 6.02 -7.31
CA SER A 130 6.09 5.67 -8.25
C SER A 130 5.59 6.89 -9.01
N LEU A 131 5.33 7.99 -8.30
CA LEU A 131 4.89 9.24 -8.92
C LEU A 131 5.98 9.85 -9.81
N LEU A 132 7.23 9.86 -9.36
CA LEU A 132 8.36 10.41 -10.12
C LEU A 132 8.66 9.62 -11.39
N TYR A 133 8.47 8.30 -11.39
CA TYR A 133 8.68 7.46 -12.58
C TYR A 133 7.59 7.63 -13.64
N LYS A 134 6.40 8.04 -13.24
CA LYS A 134 5.24 8.12 -14.14
C LYS A 134 4.91 9.54 -14.59
N LEU A 135 5.14 10.55 -13.73
CA LEU A 135 4.58 11.88 -13.89
C LEU A 135 5.68 12.94 -14.02
N SER A 136 5.46 13.88 -14.96
CA SER A 136 6.27 15.08 -15.07
C SER A 136 5.95 16.10 -13.98
N PRO A 137 6.80 17.13 -13.78
CA PRO A 137 6.48 18.23 -12.88
C PRO A 137 5.23 19.03 -13.25
N GLU A 138 4.79 18.95 -14.51
CA GLU A 138 3.55 19.57 -14.96
C GLU A 138 2.32 18.81 -14.47
N ASP A 139 2.43 17.48 -14.39
CA ASP A 139 1.33 16.60 -13.99
C ASP A 139 1.25 16.38 -12.49
N CYS A 140 2.38 16.49 -11.79
CA CYS A 140 2.46 16.24 -10.36
C CYS A 140 3.40 17.22 -9.66
N ARG A 141 2.86 17.99 -8.73
CA ARG A 141 3.60 18.86 -7.83
C ARG A 141 3.56 18.32 -6.42
N MET A 142 4.64 18.53 -5.68
CA MET A 142 4.80 18.00 -4.33
C MET A 142 5.27 19.08 -3.37
N ILE A 143 4.77 19.00 -2.14
CA ILE A 143 5.34 19.64 -0.97
C ILE A 143 5.68 18.52 0.00
N MET A 144 6.92 18.47 0.45
CA MET A 144 7.39 17.47 1.40
C MET A 144 7.69 18.12 2.73
N ILE A 145 7.18 17.55 3.81
CA ILE A 145 7.38 18.01 5.18
C ILE A 145 8.02 16.88 5.97
N ASP A 146 9.23 17.11 6.45
CA ASP A 146 10.02 16.15 7.22
C ASP A 146 10.58 16.80 8.50
N PRO A 147 9.79 16.89 9.57
CA PRO A 147 10.20 17.55 10.81
C PRO A 147 11.40 16.89 11.49
N LYS A 148 11.60 15.60 11.24
CA LYS A 148 12.74 14.84 11.83
C LYS A 148 14.02 14.93 11.01
N MET A 149 13.97 15.47 9.79
CA MET A 149 15.12 15.64 8.87
C MET A 149 15.85 14.34 8.53
N LEU A 150 15.16 13.19 8.51
CA LEU A 150 15.79 11.88 8.41
C LEU A 150 15.55 11.17 7.07
N GLU A 151 14.47 11.50 6.33
CA GLU A 151 13.98 10.61 5.29
C GLU A 151 13.83 11.26 3.90
N LEU A 152 13.44 12.53 3.81
CA LEU A 152 13.02 13.16 2.56
C LEU A 152 14.05 14.11 1.94
N SER A 153 15.15 14.40 2.61
CA SER A 153 16.19 15.33 2.13
C SER A 153 16.82 14.91 0.79
N VAL A 154 16.80 13.63 0.48
CA VAL A 154 17.31 13.08 -0.78
C VAL A 154 16.52 13.59 -2.01
N TYR A 155 15.30 14.07 -1.81
CA TYR A 155 14.46 14.62 -2.87
C TYR A 155 14.64 16.12 -3.10
N ASP A 156 15.44 16.82 -2.29
CA ASP A 156 15.70 18.23 -2.51
C ASP A 156 16.28 18.46 -3.91
N GLY A 157 15.76 19.48 -4.57
CA GLY A 157 16.19 19.85 -5.93
C GLY A 157 15.47 19.14 -7.07
N ILE A 158 14.57 18.18 -6.81
CA ILE A 158 13.76 17.60 -7.88
C ILE A 158 12.75 18.64 -8.39
N PRO A 159 12.47 18.66 -9.71
CA PRO A 159 11.61 19.69 -10.32
C PRO A 159 10.14 19.62 -9.89
N HIS A 160 9.70 18.50 -9.32
CA HIS A 160 8.33 18.29 -8.82
C HIS A 160 8.06 19.07 -7.52
N LEU A 161 9.10 19.43 -6.74
CA LEU A 161 8.93 20.17 -5.51
C LEU A 161 8.57 21.63 -5.75
N LEU A 162 7.54 22.12 -5.05
CA LEU A 162 7.15 23.53 -5.02
C LEU A 162 8.05 24.37 -4.11
N SER A 163 8.68 23.73 -3.13
CA SER A 163 9.66 24.33 -2.22
C SER A 163 10.69 23.28 -1.82
N PRO A 164 11.85 23.66 -1.27
CA PRO A 164 12.73 22.71 -0.60
C PRO A 164 11.95 21.92 0.47
N VAL A 165 12.43 20.74 0.82
CA VAL A 165 11.83 19.92 1.88
C VAL A 165 11.72 20.75 3.16
N VAL A 166 10.51 20.85 3.71
CA VAL A 166 10.21 21.66 4.89
C VAL A 166 10.55 20.87 6.14
N THR A 167 11.45 21.40 6.96
CA THR A 167 11.92 20.75 8.20
C THR A 167 11.51 21.49 9.46
N ASP A 168 11.20 22.79 9.35
CA ASP A 168 10.75 23.62 10.46
C ASP A 168 9.23 23.48 10.64
N PRO A 169 8.72 23.12 11.84
CA PRO A 169 7.28 23.02 12.11
C PRO A 169 6.49 24.29 11.81
N LYS A 170 7.07 25.48 12.05
CA LYS A 170 6.41 26.75 11.74
C LYS A 170 6.22 26.94 10.23
N LYS A 171 7.24 26.60 9.45
CA LYS A 171 7.16 26.64 7.98
C LYS A 171 6.21 25.59 7.44
N ALA A 172 6.08 24.44 8.11
CA ALA A 172 5.09 23.41 7.75
C ALA A 172 3.65 23.94 7.85
N VAL A 173 3.33 24.69 8.90
CA VAL A 173 2.02 25.33 9.04
C VAL A 173 1.77 26.33 7.91
N VAL A 174 2.76 27.12 7.54
CA VAL A 174 2.67 28.05 6.41
C VAL A 174 2.42 27.32 5.10
N ALA A 175 3.16 26.24 4.84
CA ALA A 175 2.96 25.41 3.64
C ALA A 175 1.55 24.83 3.56
N LEU A 176 1.03 24.30 4.66
CA LEU A 176 -0.34 23.78 4.72
C LEU A 176 -1.41 24.85 4.50
N LYS A 177 -1.24 26.05 5.08
CA LYS A 177 -2.13 27.18 4.83
C LYS A 177 -2.11 27.62 3.37
N TRP A 178 -0.94 27.60 2.74
CA TRP A 178 -0.82 27.90 1.31
C TRP A 178 -1.61 26.88 0.46
N VAL A 179 -1.53 25.59 0.79
CA VAL A 179 -2.31 24.54 0.08
C VAL A 179 -3.80 24.77 0.22
N VAL A 180 -4.28 25.15 1.40
CA VAL A 180 -5.70 25.50 1.62
C VAL A 180 -6.10 26.68 0.73
N GLY A 181 -5.30 27.73 0.69
CA GLY A 181 -5.55 28.90 -0.16
C GLY A 181 -5.58 28.53 -1.67
N GLU A 182 -4.67 27.69 -2.12
CA GLU A 182 -4.65 27.20 -3.50
C GLU A 182 -5.91 26.36 -3.82
N MET A 183 -6.33 25.52 -2.89
CA MET A 183 -7.57 24.74 -3.04
C MET A 183 -8.80 25.66 -3.19
N GLU A 184 -8.92 26.66 -2.33
CA GLU A 184 -10.02 27.63 -2.41
C GLU A 184 -10.02 28.42 -3.73
N GLU A 185 -8.84 28.82 -4.20
CA GLU A 185 -8.71 29.51 -5.48
C GLU A 185 -9.12 28.63 -6.67
N ARG A 186 -8.77 27.35 -6.64
CA ARG A 186 -9.23 26.38 -7.64
C ARG A 186 -10.74 26.21 -7.61
N TYR A 187 -11.35 26.14 -6.44
CA TYR A 187 -12.81 26.11 -6.32
C TYR A 187 -13.47 27.35 -6.92
N ARG A 188 -12.93 28.54 -6.65
CA ARG A 188 -13.44 29.78 -7.26
C ARG A 188 -13.34 29.77 -8.78
N LYS A 189 -12.23 29.31 -9.34
CA LYS A 189 -12.04 29.17 -10.79
C LYS A 189 -13.03 28.17 -11.40
N MET A 190 -13.18 27.00 -10.79
CA MET A 190 -14.16 26.00 -11.26
C MET A 190 -15.59 26.52 -11.20
N SER A 191 -15.95 27.19 -10.13
CA SER A 191 -17.28 27.81 -9.98
C SER A 191 -17.55 28.85 -11.07
N LYS A 192 -16.57 29.73 -11.38
CA LYS A 192 -16.68 30.69 -12.47
C LYS A 192 -16.85 30.07 -13.85
N MET A 193 -16.22 28.90 -14.05
CA MET A 193 -16.32 28.14 -15.30
C MET A 193 -17.54 27.22 -15.38
N GLY A 194 -18.29 27.08 -14.28
CA GLY A 194 -19.44 26.17 -14.21
C GLY A 194 -19.08 24.70 -14.31
N VAL A 195 -17.86 24.32 -13.90
CA VAL A 195 -17.35 22.95 -13.94
C VAL A 195 -17.10 22.41 -12.53
N ARG A 196 -17.03 21.08 -12.41
CA ARG A 196 -16.70 20.35 -11.17
C ARG A 196 -15.38 19.63 -11.28
#